data_1806be2e8c62da8415aa3b8c70bcc545
#
_entry.id   1806be2e8c62da8415aa3b8c70bcc545
#
_cell.length_a   1.000
_cell.length_b   1.000
_cell.length_c   1.000
_cell.angle_alpha   90.00
_cell.angle_beta   90.00
_cell.angle_gamma   90.00
#
_symmetry.space_group_name_H-M   'P 1'
#
loop_
_entity.id
_entity.type
_entity.pdbx_description
1 polymer ?
#
loop_
_entity_poly.entity_id
_entity_poly.type
_entity_poly.pdbx_seq_one_letter_code
_entity_poly.pdbx_strand_id
1 'polypeptide(L)'
;MDVKPDSKRPSVAYFSMEYGLSHVLKIYSGGLGVLAGDYLKEASDSNADLCAIGFLYRYGYFTQTLSMDGQQIANYEAQNFGQLPIDRVLDEKGEQMVVDVPYLDYYVHAYVWRVNVGRISLYLLDTDNEMNSEFDRSITHQLYGGDWENRLKQEILLGIGGILTLKKLGIKKDIYHCNEGHAALINVQRICDYVAEGLTYDQAIELVRASSLYTVHTPVPAGHDYFDEGLFGKYMGGYPSRMGISWDDLMDLGRNNPGDKGERFCMSVFACNTSQEVNGVSWLHGKVSQEMFASIWKGYFPEESHVGYVTNGVHFPTWSATEWKHLYAAHFDENFLYDQSNPKIWEAIYNVSDEEIWKTRMVMKLSLIHISEPTRRSYI
;
A
#
# COMPACT_ATOMS: atom_id res chain seq x y z
N MET A 1 -5.09 -22.56 -14.28
CA MET A 1 -6.43 -22.89 -13.75
C MET A 1 -7.37 -21.73 -13.97
N ASP A 2 -8.57 -21.99 -14.45
CA ASP A 2 -9.62 -20.99 -14.55
C ASP A 2 -10.37 -20.90 -13.20
N VAL A 3 -9.76 -20.23 -12.23
CA VAL A 3 -10.45 -19.90 -10.98
C VAL A 3 -11.56 -18.92 -11.35
N LYS A 4 -12.81 -19.30 -11.11
CA LYS A 4 -13.97 -18.45 -11.40
C LYS A 4 -14.05 -17.32 -10.38
N PRO A 5 -14.41 -16.09 -10.80
CA PRO A 5 -14.66 -15.01 -9.86
C PRO A 5 -15.80 -15.41 -8.90
N ASP A 6 -15.60 -15.11 -7.62
CA ASP A 6 -16.67 -15.27 -6.63
C ASP A 6 -17.51 -13.98 -6.60
N SER A 7 -18.71 -14.03 -7.16
CA SER A 7 -19.63 -12.89 -7.21
C SER A 7 -20.15 -12.42 -5.84
N LYS A 8 -19.85 -13.16 -4.77
CA LYS A 8 -20.20 -12.77 -3.39
C LYS A 8 -19.10 -11.94 -2.72
N ARG A 9 -17.87 -11.95 -3.28
CA ARG A 9 -16.79 -11.12 -2.79
C ARG A 9 -16.96 -9.69 -3.27
N PRO A 10 -16.82 -8.68 -2.39
CA PRO A 10 -16.83 -7.28 -2.83
C PRO A 10 -15.63 -6.99 -3.72
N SER A 11 -15.80 -6.04 -4.62
CA SER A 11 -14.69 -5.51 -5.41
C SER A 11 -13.88 -4.48 -4.58
N VAL A 12 -12.54 -4.46 -4.75
CA VAL A 12 -11.63 -3.69 -3.89
C VAL A 12 -10.74 -2.76 -4.70
N ALA A 13 -10.61 -1.51 -4.26
CA ALA A 13 -9.53 -0.61 -4.64
C ALA A 13 -8.54 -0.49 -3.47
N TYR A 14 -7.29 -0.90 -3.69
CA TYR A 14 -6.25 -0.98 -2.68
C TYR A 14 -5.20 0.13 -2.88
N PHE A 15 -4.91 0.89 -1.83
CA PHE A 15 -4.02 2.05 -1.89
C PHE A 15 -2.82 1.86 -0.96
N SER A 16 -1.61 1.95 -1.52
CA SER A 16 -0.36 1.86 -0.77
C SER A 16 0.74 2.66 -1.44
N MET A 17 1.66 3.21 -0.64
CA MET A 17 2.87 3.87 -1.18
C MET A 17 3.92 2.87 -1.67
N GLU A 18 3.79 1.59 -1.34
CA GLU A 18 4.80 0.57 -1.61
C GLU A 18 4.18 -0.73 -2.13
N TYR A 19 4.86 -1.38 -3.10
CA TYR A 19 4.51 -2.71 -3.58
C TYR A 19 5.76 -3.52 -3.88
N GLY A 20 6.04 -4.53 -3.06
CA GLY A 20 7.16 -5.47 -3.21
C GLY A 20 6.83 -6.59 -4.20
N LEU A 21 6.83 -6.29 -5.49
CA LEU A 21 6.48 -7.25 -6.55
C LEU A 21 7.69 -7.98 -7.10
N SER A 22 8.77 -7.25 -7.37
CA SER A 22 9.98 -7.75 -7.98
C SER A 22 11.17 -6.83 -7.64
N HIS A 23 12.37 -7.42 -7.58
CA HIS A 23 13.60 -6.65 -7.37
C HIS A 23 13.95 -5.69 -8.52
N VAL A 24 13.41 -5.90 -9.73
CA VAL A 24 13.64 -5.00 -10.87
C VAL A 24 12.76 -3.75 -10.81
N LEU A 25 11.64 -3.79 -10.08
CA LEU A 25 10.73 -2.67 -9.88
C LEU A 25 10.91 -2.12 -8.46
N LYS A 26 11.71 -1.08 -8.33
CA LYS A 26 12.15 -0.52 -7.04
C LYS A 26 11.09 0.43 -6.46
N ILE A 27 9.93 -0.09 -6.08
CA ILE A 27 8.81 0.67 -5.51
C ILE A 27 8.43 0.21 -4.10
N TYR A 28 9.34 -0.37 -3.36
CA TYR A 28 9.17 -0.76 -1.96
C TYR A 28 10.49 -0.70 -1.19
N SER A 29 10.41 -0.69 0.14
CA SER A 29 11.58 -0.75 1.01
C SER A 29 11.53 -1.89 2.02
N GLY A 30 10.39 -2.23 2.57
CA GLY A 30 10.27 -3.15 3.69
C GLY A 30 9.01 -4.00 3.70
N GLY A 31 8.63 -4.47 4.90
CA GLY A 31 7.57 -5.45 5.10
C GLY A 31 6.19 -5.00 4.64
N LEU A 32 5.87 -3.71 4.79
CA LEU A 32 4.61 -3.15 4.31
C LEU A 32 4.46 -3.34 2.80
N GLY A 33 5.52 -3.03 2.04
CA GLY A 33 5.54 -3.20 0.59
C GLY A 33 5.52 -4.67 0.17
N VAL A 34 6.23 -5.55 0.90
CA VAL A 34 6.21 -7.00 0.65
C VAL A 34 4.80 -7.55 0.85
N LEU A 35 4.11 -7.17 1.92
CA LEU A 35 2.71 -7.56 2.13
C LEU A 35 1.83 -7.09 0.98
N ALA A 36 1.93 -5.82 0.59
CA ALA A 36 1.13 -5.27 -0.50
C ALA A 36 1.37 -6.02 -1.82
N GLY A 37 2.63 -6.33 -2.15
CA GLY A 37 2.98 -7.11 -3.35
C GLY A 37 2.43 -8.53 -3.30
N ASP A 38 2.58 -9.23 -2.18
CA ASP A 38 2.08 -10.59 -1.99
C ASP A 38 0.54 -10.61 -2.03
N TYR A 39 -0.11 -9.60 -1.46
CA TYR A 39 -1.57 -9.46 -1.52
C TYR A 39 -2.08 -9.33 -2.96
N LEU A 40 -1.43 -8.53 -3.82
CA LEU A 40 -1.81 -8.43 -5.22
C LEU A 40 -1.61 -9.75 -5.98
N LYS A 41 -0.53 -10.49 -5.70
CA LYS A 41 -0.26 -11.79 -6.32
C LYS A 41 -1.32 -12.81 -5.93
N GLU A 42 -1.64 -12.90 -4.64
CA GLU A 42 -2.68 -13.80 -4.13
C GLU A 42 -4.07 -13.40 -4.65
N ALA A 43 -4.39 -12.11 -4.69
CA ALA A 43 -5.63 -11.62 -5.28
C ALA A 43 -5.77 -12.02 -6.76
N SER A 44 -4.65 -11.99 -7.50
CA SER A 44 -4.60 -12.46 -8.89
C SER A 44 -4.86 -13.97 -8.98
N ASP A 45 -4.20 -14.78 -8.14
CA ASP A 45 -4.31 -16.23 -8.17
C ASP A 45 -5.72 -16.69 -7.75
N SER A 46 -6.32 -16.03 -6.76
CA SER A 46 -7.69 -16.29 -6.30
C SER A 46 -8.77 -15.62 -7.17
N ASN A 47 -8.39 -14.94 -8.26
CA ASN A 47 -9.29 -14.21 -9.17
C ASN A 47 -10.23 -13.24 -8.44
N ALA A 48 -9.70 -12.49 -7.46
CA ALA A 48 -10.43 -11.44 -6.78
C ALA A 48 -10.60 -10.22 -7.70
N ASP A 49 -11.76 -9.55 -7.62
CA ASP A 49 -11.99 -8.29 -8.31
C ASP A 49 -11.30 -7.15 -7.55
N LEU A 50 -10.01 -6.95 -7.82
CA LEU A 50 -9.17 -5.96 -7.16
C LEU A 50 -8.39 -5.14 -8.18
N CYS A 51 -8.22 -3.85 -7.90
CA CYS A 51 -7.22 -3.00 -8.52
C CYS A 51 -6.44 -2.25 -7.44
N ALA A 52 -5.26 -1.74 -7.78
CA ALA A 52 -4.41 -1.07 -6.82
C ALA A 52 -3.85 0.25 -7.36
N ILE A 53 -3.55 1.17 -6.45
CA ILE A 53 -2.96 2.49 -6.72
C ILE A 53 -1.69 2.64 -5.89
N GLY A 54 -0.65 3.18 -6.52
CA GLY A 54 0.63 3.49 -5.87
C GLY A 54 1.44 4.51 -6.66
N PHE A 55 2.76 4.52 -6.44
CA PHE A 55 3.69 5.44 -7.10
C PHE A 55 4.72 4.71 -7.95
N LEU A 56 5.10 5.32 -9.07
CA LEU A 56 6.29 4.97 -9.81
C LEU A 56 7.42 5.91 -9.40
N TYR A 57 8.27 5.44 -8.49
CA TYR A 57 9.39 6.25 -8.01
C TYR A 57 10.51 6.32 -9.04
N ARG A 58 11.06 7.53 -9.25
CA ARG A 58 12.21 7.73 -10.14
C ARG A 58 13.47 7.04 -9.61
N TYR A 59 13.74 7.16 -8.31
CA TYR A 59 14.91 6.59 -7.65
C TYR A 59 14.56 5.43 -6.70
N GLY A 60 13.30 5.34 -6.27
CA GLY A 60 12.83 4.33 -5.34
C GLY A 60 13.45 4.45 -3.95
N TYR A 61 13.91 3.31 -3.43
CA TYR A 61 14.67 3.22 -2.18
C TYR A 61 16.15 2.98 -2.48
N PHE A 62 17.05 3.43 -1.60
CA PHE A 62 18.48 3.36 -1.85
C PHE A 62 19.02 1.92 -1.84
N THR A 63 20.11 1.73 -2.60
CA THR A 63 20.98 0.55 -2.45
C THR A 63 22.19 0.93 -1.60
N GLN A 64 22.60 0.03 -0.72
CA GLN A 64 23.70 0.26 0.21
C GLN A 64 24.99 -0.32 -0.33
N THR A 65 26.06 0.49 -0.32
CA THR A 65 27.43 0.03 -0.53
C THR A 65 28.31 0.46 0.65
N LEU A 66 29.46 -0.17 0.78
CA LEU A 66 30.47 0.23 1.75
C LEU A 66 31.66 0.90 1.02
N SER A 67 32.14 1.99 1.59
CA SER A 67 33.42 2.60 1.17
C SER A 67 34.61 1.74 1.61
N MET A 68 35.80 2.07 1.12
CA MET A 68 37.04 1.34 1.48
C MET A 68 37.37 1.42 2.98
N ASP A 69 36.92 2.46 3.68
CA ASP A 69 37.07 2.66 5.12
C ASP A 69 35.87 2.15 5.94
N GLY A 70 34.93 1.43 5.30
CA GLY A 70 33.79 0.76 5.95
C GLY A 70 32.58 1.67 6.23
N GLN A 71 32.55 2.88 5.67
CA GLN A 71 31.41 3.76 5.81
C GLN A 71 30.27 3.34 4.89
N GLN A 72 29.04 3.43 5.38
CA GLN A 72 27.84 3.19 4.59
C GLN A 72 27.63 4.30 3.55
N ILE A 73 27.40 3.92 2.31
CA ILE A 73 27.03 4.83 1.23
C ILE A 73 25.63 4.44 0.74
N ALA A 74 24.71 5.40 0.75
CA ALA A 74 23.38 5.24 0.16
C ALA A 74 23.40 5.70 -1.30
N ASN A 75 23.10 4.79 -2.22
CA ASN A 75 23.09 5.07 -3.65
C ASN A 75 21.65 5.10 -4.16
N TYR A 76 21.29 6.20 -4.84
CA TYR A 76 19.98 6.38 -5.48
C TYR A 76 20.19 6.38 -7.00
N GLU A 77 19.82 5.29 -7.64
CA GLU A 77 19.93 5.13 -9.09
C GLU A 77 18.58 5.37 -9.74
N ALA A 78 18.54 6.24 -10.76
CA ALA A 78 17.32 6.50 -11.51
C ALA A 78 16.85 5.24 -12.25
N GLN A 79 15.59 4.88 -12.06
CA GLN A 79 14.96 3.80 -12.83
C GLN A 79 14.72 4.26 -14.28
N ASN A 80 15.06 3.40 -15.23
CA ASN A 80 14.69 3.61 -16.63
C ASN A 80 13.33 2.96 -16.89
N PHE A 81 12.27 3.74 -16.87
CA PHE A 81 10.89 3.27 -17.00
C PHE A 81 10.64 2.51 -18.32
N GLY A 82 11.37 2.86 -19.40
CA GLY A 82 11.26 2.16 -20.67
C GLY A 82 11.81 0.72 -20.67
N GLN A 83 12.53 0.32 -19.62
CA GLN A 83 13.09 -1.03 -19.46
C GLN A 83 12.39 -1.84 -18.37
N LEU A 84 11.39 -1.25 -17.70
CA LEU A 84 10.62 -1.93 -16.65
C LEU A 84 9.42 -2.67 -17.26
N PRO A 85 8.92 -3.72 -16.59
CA PRO A 85 7.72 -4.44 -17.01
C PRO A 85 6.44 -3.65 -16.66
N ILE A 86 6.33 -2.45 -17.20
CA ILE A 86 5.22 -1.52 -16.98
C ILE A 86 4.72 -0.96 -18.30
N ASP A 87 3.45 -0.66 -18.38
CA ASP A 87 2.80 -0.08 -19.55
C ASP A 87 2.36 1.34 -19.28
N ARG A 88 2.41 2.21 -20.30
CA ARG A 88 1.72 3.50 -20.24
C ARG A 88 0.22 3.25 -20.32
N VAL A 89 -0.55 3.91 -19.46
CA VAL A 89 -2.00 3.97 -19.64
C VAL A 89 -2.27 5.08 -20.65
N LEU A 90 -3.02 4.75 -21.70
CA LEU A 90 -3.35 5.70 -22.76
C LEU A 90 -4.78 6.20 -22.59
N ASP A 91 -5.01 7.44 -22.94
CA ASP A 91 -6.34 8.06 -23.04
C ASP A 91 -7.02 7.69 -24.37
N GLU A 92 -8.23 8.24 -24.58
CA GLU A 92 -9.02 7.99 -25.81
C GLU A 92 -8.34 8.51 -27.11
N LYS A 93 -7.36 9.40 -26.99
CA LYS A 93 -6.58 9.93 -28.13
C LYS A 93 -5.31 9.12 -28.40
N GLY A 94 -5.00 8.14 -27.55
CA GLY A 94 -3.76 7.36 -27.63
C GLY A 94 -2.55 8.05 -27.02
N GLU A 95 -2.75 9.16 -26.28
CA GLU A 95 -1.72 9.84 -25.52
C GLU A 95 -1.62 9.28 -24.11
N GLN A 96 -0.46 9.42 -23.45
CA GLN A 96 -0.32 8.97 -22.08
C GLN A 96 -1.31 9.69 -21.16
N MET A 97 -2.09 8.93 -20.40
CA MET A 97 -3.08 9.46 -19.47
C MET A 97 -2.42 10.32 -18.40
N VAL A 98 -2.93 11.52 -18.20
CA VAL A 98 -2.54 12.46 -17.15
C VAL A 98 -3.69 12.63 -16.17
N VAL A 99 -3.39 12.63 -14.89
CA VAL A 99 -4.34 13.00 -13.84
C VAL A 99 -3.91 14.32 -13.23
N ASP A 100 -4.83 15.28 -13.22
CA ASP A 100 -4.62 16.61 -12.66
C ASP A 100 -5.07 16.61 -11.20
N VAL A 101 -4.11 16.66 -10.28
CA VAL A 101 -4.36 16.63 -8.84
C VAL A 101 -4.31 18.05 -8.29
N PRO A 102 -5.37 18.56 -7.63
CA PRO A 102 -5.39 19.93 -7.14
C PRO A 102 -4.47 20.10 -5.93
N TYR A 103 -3.57 21.08 -6.02
CA TYR A 103 -2.69 21.55 -4.95
C TYR A 103 -2.81 23.07 -4.86
N LEU A 104 -3.22 23.59 -3.69
CA LEU A 104 -3.42 25.04 -3.53
C LEU A 104 -4.33 25.61 -4.64
N ASP A 105 -3.77 26.51 -5.43
CA ASP A 105 -4.38 27.19 -6.58
C ASP A 105 -3.85 26.69 -7.94
N TYR A 106 -3.11 25.57 -7.94
CA TYR A 106 -2.55 24.95 -9.15
C TYR A 106 -2.79 23.42 -9.17
N TYR A 107 -2.40 22.77 -10.26
CA TYR A 107 -2.48 21.33 -10.42
C TYR A 107 -1.10 20.71 -10.52
N VAL A 108 -0.91 19.58 -9.87
CA VAL A 108 0.20 18.66 -10.13
C VAL A 108 -0.30 17.60 -11.12
N HIS A 109 0.44 17.44 -12.19
CA HIS A 109 0.12 16.52 -13.28
C HIS A 109 0.83 15.18 -13.08
N ALA A 110 0.08 14.10 -12.94
CA ALA A 110 0.63 12.78 -12.79
C ALA A 110 0.37 11.91 -14.03
N TYR A 111 1.42 11.35 -14.64
CA TYR A 111 1.28 10.28 -15.60
C TYR A 111 0.78 9.01 -14.90
N VAL A 112 -0.03 8.24 -15.61
CA VAL A 112 -0.51 6.95 -15.13
C VAL A 112 0.19 5.83 -15.87
N TRP A 113 0.83 4.96 -15.10
CA TRP A 113 1.45 3.73 -15.58
C TRP A 113 0.68 2.52 -15.04
N ARG A 114 0.82 1.38 -15.67
CA ARG A 114 0.17 0.13 -15.25
C ARG A 114 1.19 -1.00 -15.13
N VAL A 115 1.11 -1.73 -14.03
CA VAL A 115 1.75 -3.02 -13.83
C VAL A 115 0.69 -4.10 -13.86
N ASN A 116 0.86 -5.11 -14.70
CA ASN A 116 -0.01 -6.26 -14.72
C ASN A 116 0.52 -7.33 -13.75
N VAL A 117 -0.13 -7.47 -12.59
CA VAL A 117 0.17 -8.52 -11.60
C VAL A 117 -0.80 -9.69 -11.85
N GLY A 118 -0.49 -10.50 -12.87
CA GLY A 118 -1.43 -11.48 -13.39
C GLY A 118 -2.73 -10.83 -13.86
N ARG A 119 -3.85 -11.10 -13.16
CA ARG A 119 -5.17 -10.51 -13.46
C ARG A 119 -5.38 -9.11 -12.86
N ILE A 120 -4.55 -8.74 -11.89
CA ILE A 120 -4.68 -7.48 -11.14
C ILE A 120 -3.94 -6.37 -11.86
N SER A 121 -4.59 -5.20 -12.00
CA SER A 121 -3.94 -3.97 -12.47
C SER A 121 -3.51 -3.12 -11.28
N LEU A 122 -2.22 -2.82 -11.20
CA LEU A 122 -1.66 -1.81 -10.32
C LEU A 122 -1.38 -0.55 -11.16
N TYR A 123 -2.03 0.54 -10.81
CA TYR A 123 -1.80 1.84 -11.42
C TYR A 123 -0.82 2.65 -10.58
N LEU A 124 0.22 3.16 -11.23
CA LEU A 124 1.29 3.90 -10.59
C LEU A 124 1.29 5.34 -11.10
N LEU A 125 1.27 6.28 -10.15
CA LEU A 125 1.33 7.71 -10.42
C LEU A 125 2.78 8.20 -10.48
N ASP A 126 3.07 9.05 -11.46
CA ASP A 126 4.41 9.58 -11.74
C ASP A 126 4.32 11.08 -12.02
N THR A 127 4.88 11.90 -11.10
CA THR A 127 4.92 13.36 -11.25
C THR A 127 6.20 13.86 -11.91
N ASP A 128 7.18 13.00 -12.17
CA ASP A 128 8.45 13.39 -12.79
C ASP A 128 8.31 13.59 -14.30
N ASN A 129 7.55 14.62 -14.70
CA ASN A 129 7.28 14.98 -16.06
C ASN A 129 7.39 16.50 -16.29
N GLU A 130 7.47 16.89 -17.56
CA GLU A 130 7.73 18.27 -17.98
C GLU A 130 6.58 19.26 -17.73
N MET A 131 5.37 18.80 -17.42
CA MET A 131 4.23 19.66 -17.09
C MET A 131 4.32 20.23 -15.68
N ASN A 132 5.16 19.64 -14.83
CA ASN A 132 5.34 20.03 -13.43
C ASN A 132 6.57 20.92 -13.25
N SER A 133 6.53 21.76 -12.20
CA SER A 133 7.72 22.43 -11.68
C SER A 133 8.75 21.40 -11.19
N GLU A 134 10.02 21.77 -11.15
CA GLU A 134 11.07 20.89 -10.62
C GLU A 134 10.78 20.42 -9.19
N PHE A 135 10.17 21.27 -8.39
CA PHE A 135 9.76 20.95 -7.03
C PHE A 135 8.63 19.91 -6.99
N ASP A 136 7.64 19.98 -7.87
CA ASP A 136 6.53 19.02 -7.89
C ASP A 136 6.90 17.71 -8.58
N ARG A 137 7.86 17.73 -9.50
CA ARG A 137 8.45 16.51 -10.06
C ARG A 137 9.06 15.62 -8.99
N SER A 138 9.62 16.20 -7.94
CA SER A 138 10.28 15.47 -6.85
C SER A 138 9.33 14.69 -5.95
N ILE A 139 8.01 14.90 -6.02
CA ILE A 139 7.02 14.18 -5.18
C ILE A 139 7.15 12.66 -5.32
N THR A 140 7.35 12.16 -6.55
CA THR A 140 7.54 10.73 -6.82
C THR A 140 9.00 10.35 -7.07
N HIS A 141 9.98 11.12 -6.56
CA HIS A 141 11.39 10.75 -6.72
C HIS A 141 11.79 9.62 -5.79
N GLN A 142 11.52 9.72 -4.51
CA GLN A 142 12.01 8.78 -3.49
C GLN A 142 10.91 8.32 -2.55
N LEU A 143 10.93 7.03 -2.24
CA LEU A 143 10.17 6.46 -1.14
C LEU A 143 10.81 6.92 0.18
N TYR A 144 10.01 7.53 1.06
CA TYR A 144 10.45 8.14 2.33
C TYR A 144 11.50 9.26 2.16
N GLY A 145 11.54 9.92 1.02
CA GLY A 145 12.42 11.06 0.76
C GLY A 145 11.75 12.40 1.03
N GLY A 146 12.60 13.43 1.23
CA GLY A 146 12.15 14.80 1.45
C GLY A 146 11.77 15.11 2.90
N ASP A 147 11.09 16.24 3.06
CA ASP A 147 10.59 16.74 4.34
C ASP A 147 9.10 16.40 4.56
N TRP A 148 8.55 16.91 5.66
CA TRP A 148 7.12 16.74 5.99
C TRP A 148 6.18 17.33 4.95
N GLU A 149 6.59 18.38 4.24
CA GLU A 149 5.80 18.96 3.17
C GLU A 149 5.74 18.01 1.95
N ASN A 150 6.88 17.44 1.56
CA ASN A 150 6.91 16.43 0.51
C ASN A 150 6.10 15.19 0.91
N ARG A 151 6.15 14.78 2.18
CA ARG A 151 5.34 13.68 2.70
C ARG A 151 3.85 13.96 2.55
N LEU A 152 3.37 15.13 2.95
CA LEU A 152 1.97 15.53 2.77
C LEU A 152 1.58 15.54 1.29
N LYS A 153 2.45 16.07 0.41
CA LYS A 153 2.23 16.04 -1.03
C LYS A 153 2.08 14.62 -1.57
N GLN A 154 2.91 13.67 -1.13
CA GLN A 154 2.77 12.26 -1.50
C GLN A 154 1.41 11.70 -1.06
N GLU A 155 0.96 12.00 0.16
CA GLU A 155 -0.32 11.51 0.66
C GLU A 155 -1.53 12.12 -0.06
N ILE A 156 -1.45 13.40 -0.45
CA ILE A 156 -2.45 14.03 -1.32
C ILE A 156 -2.47 13.35 -2.69
N LEU A 157 -1.30 13.10 -3.27
CA LEU A 157 -1.20 12.43 -4.56
C LEU A 157 -1.79 11.02 -4.52
N LEU A 158 -1.44 10.22 -3.50
CA LEU A 158 -1.95 8.86 -3.33
C LEU A 158 -3.46 8.84 -3.10
N GLY A 159 -3.92 9.65 -2.14
CA GLY A 159 -5.32 9.64 -1.71
C GLY A 159 -6.22 10.31 -2.75
N ILE A 160 -6.08 11.61 -2.90
CA ILE A 160 -6.92 12.41 -3.80
C ILE A 160 -6.62 12.06 -5.26
N GLY A 161 -5.34 12.07 -5.64
CA GLY A 161 -4.91 11.71 -6.99
C GLY A 161 -5.31 10.29 -7.38
N GLY A 162 -5.22 9.35 -6.44
CA GLY A 162 -5.62 7.96 -6.66
C GLY A 162 -7.12 7.80 -6.95
N ILE A 163 -8.00 8.49 -6.21
CA ILE A 163 -9.45 8.49 -6.48
C ILE A 163 -9.74 9.15 -7.83
N LEU A 164 -9.10 10.27 -8.15
CA LEU A 164 -9.25 10.93 -9.45
C LEU A 164 -8.78 10.02 -10.59
N THR A 165 -7.73 9.22 -10.36
CA THR A 165 -7.26 8.22 -11.33
C THR A 165 -8.33 7.16 -11.60
N LEU A 166 -8.92 6.57 -10.55
CA LEU A 166 -9.99 5.59 -10.71
C LEU A 166 -11.19 6.18 -11.45
N LYS A 167 -11.58 7.42 -11.14
CA LYS A 167 -12.66 8.12 -11.84
C LYS A 167 -12.34 8.29 -13.33
N LYS A 168 -11.14 8.72 -13.67
CA LYS A 168 -10.70 8.91 -15.05
C LYS A 168 -10.65 7.60 -15.84
N LEU A 169 -10.33 6.49 -15.15
CA LEU A 169 -10.36 5.14 -15.73
C LEU A 169 -11.77 4.53 -15.79
N GLY A 170 -12.80 5.19 -15.24
CA GLY A 170 -14.15 4.65 -15.14
C GLY A 170 -14.28 3.46 -14.18
N ILE A 171 -13.34 3.33 -13.22
CA ILE A 171 -13.30 2.22 -12.25
C ILE A 171 -14.03 2.65 -10.97
N LYS A 172 -15.03 1.87 -10.59
CA LYS A 172 -15.75 1.98 -9.32
C LYS A 172 -15.67 0.65 -8.57
N LYS A 173 -15.43 0.70 -7.27
CA LYS A 173 -15.29 -0.47 -6.40
C LYS A 173 -16.21 -0.37 -5.20
N ASP A 174 -16.52 -1.51 -4.59
CA ASP A 174 -17.38 -1.59 -3.40
C ASP A 174 -16.61 -1.16 -2.15
N ILE A 175 -15.33 -1.57 -2.03
CA ILE A 175 -14.46 -1.30 -0.88
C ILE A 175 -13.22 -0.54 -1.32
N TYR A 176 -12.85 0.44 -0.51
CA TYR A 176 -11.62 1.23 -0.66
C TYR A 176 -10.73 0.96 0.54
N HIS A 177 -9.60 0.31 0.30
CA HIS A 177 -8.72 -0.20 1.32
C HIS A 177 -7.48 0.68 1.47
N CYS A 178 -7.34 1.35 2.62
CA CYS A 178 -6.14 2.09 3.01
C CYS A 178 -5.11 1.15 3.64
N ASN A 179 -4.01 0.91 2.95
CA ASN A 179 -2.86 0.22 3.52
C ASN A 179 -1.95 1.23 4.22
N GLU A 180 -2.12 1.41 5.52
CA GLU A 180 -1.53 2.43 6.39
C GLU A 180 -2.21 3.82 6.26
N GLY A 181 -1.95 4.71 7.23
CA GLY A 181 -2.53 6.05 7.32
C GLY A 181 -2.25 6.95 6.13
N HIS A 182 -1.11 6.75 5.47
CA HIS A 182 -0.69 7.56 4.33
C HIS A 182 -1.66 7.52 3.12
N ALA A 183 -2.58 6.57 3.08
CA ALA A 183 -3.61 6.48 2.03
C ALA A 183 -4.94 7.15 2.41
N ALA A 184 -5.12 7.61 3.65
CA ALA A 184 -6.42 7.99 4.21
C ALA A 184 -7.12 9.15 3.48
N LEU A 185 -6.38 10.03 2.79
CA LEU A 185 -6.98 11.14 2.02
C LEU A 185 -7.86 10.69 0.84
N ILE A 186 -7.90 9.38 0.51
CA ILE A 186 -8.94 8.85 -0.40
C ILE A 186 -10.33 9.23 0.09
N ASN A 187 -10.54 9.22 1.41
CA ASN A 187 -11.84 9.46 2.01
C ASN A 187 -12.26 10.94 1.92
N VAL A 188 -11.30 11.89 1.93
CA VAL A 188 -11.60 13.31 1.65
C VAL A 188 -12.20 13.48 0.25
N GLN A 189 -11.54 12.93 -0.77
CA GLN A 189 -12.03 13.08 -2.16
C GLN A 189 -13.37 12.38 -2.35
N ARG A 190 -13.58 11.21 -1.75
CA ARG A 190 -14.84 10.47 -1.84
C ARG A 190 -15.99 11.22 -1.16
N ILE A 191 -15.75 11.83 0.01
CA ILE A 191 -16.75 12.69 0.67
C ILE A 191 -17.11 13.87 -0.23
N CYS A 192 -16.10 14.57 -0.80
CA CYS A 192 -16.33 15.66 -1.74
C CYS A 192 -17.18 15.25 -2.95
N ASP A 193 -16.93 14.04 -3.47
CA ASP A 193 -17.66 13.51 -4.62
C ASP A 193 -19.13 13.27 -4.28
N TYR A 194 -19.44 12.65 -3.16
CA TYR A 194 -20.83 12.43 -2.71
C TYR A 194 -21.56 13.73 -2.38
N VAL A 195 -20.87 14.71 -1.78
CA VAL A 195 -21.47 16.03 -1.53
C VAL A 195 -21.76 16.74 -2.85
N ALA A 196 -20.87 16.63 -3.84
CA ALA A 196 -21.11 17.18 -5.18
C ALA A 196 -22.28 16.49 -5.92
N GLU A 197 -22.57 15.22 -5.58
CA GLU A 197 -23.75 14.47 -6.05
C GLU A 197 -25.05 14.85 -5.32
N GLY A 198 -24.96 15.73 -4.31
CA GLY A 198 -26.13 16.29 -3.60
C GLY A 198 -26.41 15.70 -2.22
N LEU A 199 -25.52 14.87 -1.66
CA LEU A 199 -25.64 14.37 -0.30
C LEU A 199 -25.19 15.43 0.70
N THR A 200 -25.73 15.39 1.93
CA THR A 200 -25.15 16.13 3.04
C THR A 200 -23.82 15.49 3.47
N TYR A 201 -22.99 16.23 4.19
CA TYR A 201 -21.76 15.71 4.76
C TYR A 201 -22.00 14.45 5.60
N ASP A 202 -23.01 14.47 6.50
CA ASP A 202 -23.33 13.35 7.37
C ASP A 202 -23.70 12.08 6.58
N GLN A 203 -24.44 12.23 5.48
CA GLN A 203 -24.76 11.14 4.58
C GLN A 203 -23.52 10.63 3.84
N ALA A 204 -22.70 11.55 3.35
CA ALA A 204 -21.49 11.22 2.59
C ALA A 204 -20.46 10.48 3.44
N ILE A 205 -20.22 10.93 4.68
CA ILE A 205 -19.24 10.28 5.57
C ILE A 205 -19.67 8.87 5.97
N GLU A 206 -20.96 8.62 6.18
CA GLU A 206 -21.46 7.28 6.49
C GLU A 206 -21.30 6.32 5.30
N LEU A 207 -21.56 6.76 4.08
CA LEU A 207 -21.29 5.96 2.88
C LEU A 207 -19.81 5.66 2.69
N VAL A 208 -18.95 6.66 2.96
CA VAL A 208 -17.50 6.50 2.89
C VAL A 208 -17.01 5.52 3.95
N ARG A 209 -17.47 5.65 5.20
CA ARG A 209 -17.13 4.71 6.29
C ARG A 209 -17.53 3.28 5.93
N ALA A 210 -18.78 3.06 5.54
CA ALA A 210 -19.33 1.74 5.23
C ALA A 210 -18.57 1.00 4.11
N SER A 211 -17.82 1.73 3.29
CA SER A 211 -17.04 1.21 2.17
C SER A 211 -15.54 1.43 2.31
N SER A 212 -15.05 1.74 3.51
CA SER A 212 -13.63 1.95 3.79
C SER A 212 -13.11 0.93 4.79
N LEU A 213 -11.91 0.40 4.48
CA LEU A 213 -11.13 -0.47 5.34
C LEU A 213 -9.74 0.16 5.57
N TYR A 214 -9.29 0.20 6.81
CA TYR A 214 -7.97 0.67 7.19
C TYR A 214 -7.14 -0.45 7.83
N THR A 215 -5.98 -0.74 7.27
CA THR A 215 -4.99 -1.65 7.86
C THR A 215 -3.84 -0.84 8.42
N VAL A 216 -3.66 -0.91 9.74
CA VAL A 216 -2.53 -0.28 10.44
C VAL A 216 -1.35 -1.25 10.52
N HIS A 217 -0.15 -0.74 10.24
CA HIS A 217 1.11 -1.48 10.35
C HIS A 217 1.99 -0.96 11.47
N THR A 218 1.89 0.33 11.77
CA THR A 218 2.75 1.02 12.73
C THR A 218 2.33 0.67 14.16
N PRO A 219 3.23 0.09 15.00
CA PRO A 219 2.87 -0.38 16.34
C PRO A 219 3.04 0.69 17.43
N VAL A 220 3.49 1.89 17.09
CA VAL A 220 3.79 2.97 18.04
C VAL A 220 3.27 4.31 17.53
N PRO A 221 2.67 5.16 18.41
CA PRO A 221 2.12 6.45 17.99
C PRO A 221 3.12 7.37 17.27
N ALA A 222 4.38 7.37 17.70
CA ALA A 222 5.42 8.24 17.12
C ALA A 222 5.76 7.91 15.65
N GLY A 223 5.36 6.75 15.15
CA GLY A 223 5.59 6.35 13.76
C GLY A 223 4.47 6.72 12.80
N HIS A 224 3.36 7.30 13.29
CA HIS A 224 2.30 7.79 12.43
C HIS A 224 2.62 9.14 11.83
N ASP A 225 2.00 9.47 10.70
CA ASP A 225 2.15 10.76 10.05
C ASP A 225 1.28 11.83 10.75
N TYR A 226 1.93 12.91 11.20
CA TYR A 226 1.30 14.05 11.87
C TYR A 226 1.66 15.34 11.14
N PHE A 227 0.66 16.12 10.79
CA PHE A 227 0.83 17.40 10.12
C PHE A 227 0.38 18.55 11.00
N ASP A 228 1.24 19.57 11.14
CA ASP A 228 0.88 20.81 11.79
C ASP A 228 -0.25 21.50 11.04
N GLU A 229 -1.15 22.17 11.77
CA GLU A 229 -2.32 22.82 11.20
C GLU A 229 -1.97 23.79 10.07
N GLY A 230 -0.87 24.55 10.20
CA GLY A 230 -0.41 25.49 9.17
C GLY A 230 0.00 24.79 7.88
N LEU A 231 0.77 23.69 7.97
CA LEU A 231 1.16 22.90 6.80
C LEU A 231 -0.05 22.20 6.18
N PHE A 232 -0.88 21.55 7.00
CA PHE A 232 -2.06 20.85 6.51
C PHE A 232 -3.04 21.85 5.85
N GLY A 233 -3.27 22.99 6.48
CA GLY A 233 -4.13 24.05 5.96
C GLY A 233 -3.64 24.66 4.65
N LYS A 234 -2.32 24.72 4.46
CA LYS A 234 -1.74 25.18 3.19
C LYS A 234 -2.29 24.42 1.99
N TYR A 235 -2.43 23.08 2.10
CA TYR A 235 -2.87 22.22 1.00
C TYR A 235 -4.33 21.81 1.07
N MET A 236 -4.87 21.65 2.29
CA MET A 236 -6.21 21.09 2.50
C MET A 236 -7.27 22.15 2.81
N GLY A 237 -6.89 23.43 2.92
CA GLY A 237 -7.79 24.52 3.32
C GLY A 237 -9.02 24.75 2.40
N GLY A 238 -8.94 24.32 1.15
CA GLY A 238 -10.08 24.38 0.21
C GLY A 238 -11.08 23.23 0.31
N TYR A 239 -10.74 22.15 1.02
CA TYR A 239 -11.58 20.94 1.06
C TYR A 239 -12.80 21.05 1.98
N PRO A 240 -12.75 21.72 3.16
CA PRO A 240 -13.93 21.83 4.02
C PRO A 240 -15.16 22.36 3.32
N SER A 241 -15.01 23.42 2.51
CA SER A 241 -16.13 23.99 1.74
C SER A 241 -16.72 23.00 0.73
N ARG A 242 -15.89 22.13 0.14
CA ARG A 242 -16.32 21.09 -0.79
C ARG A 242 -16.96 19.90 -0.07
N MET A 243 -16.62 19.68 1.19
CA MET A 243 -17.21 18.66 2.05
C MET A 243 -18.48 19.15 2.75
N GLY A 244 -18.73 20.48 2.80
CA GLY A 244 -19.86 21.10 3.47
C GLY A 244 -19.67 21.20 5.00
N ILE A 245 -18.43 21.30 5.48
CA ILE A 245 -18.05 21.40 6.89
C ILE A 245 -17.13 22.60 7.15
N SER A 246 -16.87 22.89 8.42
CA SER A 246 -15.88 23.91 8.80
C SER A 246 -14.45 23.35 8.75
N TRP A 247 -13.46 24.25 8.80
CA TRP A 247 -12.05 23.85 8.95
C TRP A 247 -11.81 23.08 10.26
N ASP A 248 -12.39 23.55 11.35
CA ASP A 248 -12.26 22.89 12.66
C ASP A 248 -12.85 21.47 12.63
N ASP A 249 -13.98 21.24 11.95
CA ASP A 249 -14.56 19.90 11.79
C ASP A 249 -13.61 18.95 11.02
N LEU A 250 -12.96 19.45 9.96
CA LEU A 250 -11.97 18.64 9.24
C LEU A 250 -10.78 18.30 10.12
N MET A 251 -10.23 19.27 10.84
CA MET A 251 -9.09 19.05 11.74
C MET A 251 -9.44 18.06 12.85
N ASP A 252 -10.65 18.14 13.39
CA ASP A 252 -11.11 17.27 14.49
C ASP A 252 -11.25 15.80 14.06
N LEU A 253 -11.43 15.51 12.78
CA LEU A 253 -11.36 14.13 12.27
C LEU A 253 -9.96 13.49 12.42
N GLY A 254 -8.91 14.30 12.47
CA GLY A 254 -7.53 13.83 12.66
C GLY A 254 -6.98 14.04 14.07
N ARG A 255 -7.78 14.50 15.04
CA ARG A 255 -7.38 14.74 16.43
C ARG A 255 -7.90 13.65 17.36
N ASN A 256 -7.07 13.20 18.31
CA ASN A 256 -7.52 12.28 19.37
C ASN A 256 -8.55 12.96 20.30
N ASN A 257 -8.38 14.25 20.52
CA ASN A 257 -9.30 15.08 21.31
C ASN A 257 -9.90 16.18 20.43
N PRO A 258 -11.08 15.94 19.82
CA PRO A 258 -11.77 16.95 19.03
C PRO A 258 -11.93 18.26 19.82
N GLY A 259 -11.61 19.39 19.17
CA GLY A 259 -11.59 20.74 19.78
C GLY A 259 -10.25 21.13 20.39
N ASP A 260 -9.29 20.22 20.58
CA ASP A 260 -7.94 20.56 21.04
C ASP A 260 -7.08 21.10 19.89
N LYS A 261 -6.99 22.43 19.80
CA LYS A 261 -6.20 23.11 18.77
C LYS A 261 -4.66 22.97 18.95
N GLY A 262 -4.21 22.40 20.05
CA GLY A 262 -2.81 22.02 20.25
C GLY A 262 -2.42 20.71 19.60
N GLU A 263 -3.40 19.87 19.25
CA GLU A 263 -3.13 18.61 18.54
C GLU A 263 -2.94 18.81 17.03
N ARG A 264 -1.93 18.13 16.50
CA ARG A 264 -1.68 18.04 15.05
C ARG A 264 -2.70 17.10 14.39
N PHE A 265 -2.88 17.24 13.08
CA PHE A 265 -3.67 16.30 12.29
C PHE A 265 -2.91 14.97 12.13
N CYS A 266 -3.47 13.88 12.66
CA CYS A 266 -2.93 12.54 12.55
C CYS A 266 -3.67 11.75 11.46
N MET A 267 -2.93 11.27 10.46
CA MET A 267 -3.50 10.52 9.34
C MET A 267 -4.14 9.21 9.77
N SER A 268 -3.56 8.52 10.77
CA SER A 268 -4.12 7.27 11.30
C SER A 268 -5.40 7.47 12.09
N VAL A 269 -5.51 8.57 12.86
CA VAL A 269 -6.76 8.95 13.55
C VAL A 269 -7.84 9.28 12.51
N PHE A 270 -7.48 10.03 11.47
CA PHE A 270 -8.38 10.32 10.36
C PHE A 270 -8.85 9.04 9.64
N ALA A 271 -7.92 8.10 9.39
CA ALA A 271 -8.25 6.80 8.79
C ALA A 271 -9.25 6.01 9.64
N CYS A 272 -9.04 5.95 10.98
CA CYS A 272 -9.98 5.31 11.91
C CYS A 272 -11.34 5.97 11.89
N ASN A 273 -11.41 7.32 11.91
CA ASN A 273 -12.66 8.07 11.94
C ASN A 273 -13.47 7.97 10.63
N THR A 274 -12.82 7.58 9.54
CA THR A 274 -13.43 7.51 8.20
C THR A 274 -13.50 6.09 7.62
N SER A 275 -13.20 5.06 8.43
CA SER A 275 -13.30 3.65 8.03
C SER A 275 -14.23 2.89 8.98
N GLN A 276 -15.04 1.98 8.43
CA GLN A 276 -15.91 1.08 9.19
C GLN A 276 -15.08 0.04 9.93
N GLU A 277 -14.11 -0.55 9.23
CA GLU A 277 -13.28 -1.62 9.75
C GLU A 277 -11.83 -1.16 9.83
N VAL A 278 -11.19 -1.46 10.94
CA VAL A 278 -9.76 -1.23 11.19
C VAL A 278 -9.12 -2.53 11.61
N ASN A 279 -7.98 -2.89 11.05
CA ASN A 279 -7.28 -4.09 11.50
C ASN A 279 -5.77 -3.88 11.66
N GLY A 280 -5.22 -4.48 12.72
CA GLY A 280 -3.79 -4.74 12.82
C GLY A 280 -3.39 -5.98 12.02
N VAL A 281 -2.09 -6.21 11.87
CA VAL A 281 -1.53 -7.24 10.97
C VAL A 281 -1.11 -8.53 11.68
N SER A 282 -1.49 -8.70 12.93
CA SER A 282 -1.41 -9.94 13.73
C SER A 282 -2.29 -9.82 14.97
N TRP A 283 -2.56 -10.94 15.64
CA TRP A 283 -3.32 -10.92 16.90
C TRP A 283 -2.73 -9.95 17.93
N LEU A 284 -1.41 -10.02 18.18
CA LEU A 284 -0.75 -9.13 19.14
C LEU A 284 -0.80 -7.67 18.67
N HIS A 285 -0.56 -7.43 17.38
CA HIS A 285 -0.63 -6.08 16.83
C HIS A 285 -2.05 -5.50 16.90
N GLY A 286 -3.08 -6.31 16.70
CA GLY A 286 -4.47 -5.90 16.91
C GLY A 286 -4.71 -5.42 18.35
N LYS A 287 -4.20 -6.14 19.36
CA LYS A 287 -4.27 -5.72 20.77
C LYS A 287 -3.56 -4.39 21.01
N VAL A 288 -2.34 -4.24 20.51
CA VAL A 288 -1.59 -2.98 20.61
C VAL A 288 -2.34 -1.83 19.93
N SER A 289 -2.94 -2.09 18.78
CA SER A 289 -3.71 -1.08 18.04
C SER A 289 -5.00 -0.69 18.74
N GLN A 290 -5.69 -1.62 19.41
CA GLN A 290 -6.85 -1.34 20.27
C GLN A 290 -6.50 -0.33 21.37
N GLU A 291 -5.39 -0.56 22.07
CA GLU A 291 -4.89 0.36 23.09
C GLU A 291 -4.48 1.72 22.50
N MET A 292 -3.78 1.70 21.38
CA MET A 292 -3.25 2.90 20.73
C MET A 292 -4.36 3.85 20.24
N PHE A 293 -5.46 3.31 19.75
CA PHE A 293 -6.60 4.07 19.23
C PHE A 293 -7.79 4.18 20.20
N ALA A 294 -7.63 3.76 21.46
CA ALA A 294 -8.71 3.78 22.44
C ALA A 294 -9.35 5.17 22.65
N SER A 295 -8.57 6.25 22.48
CA SER A 295 -9.07 7.62 22.59
C SER A 295 -10.11 8.02 21.54
N ILE A 296 -10.15 7.31 20.38
CA ILE A 296 -11.09 7.59 19.30
C ILE A 296 -12.51 7.16 19.69
N TRP A 297 -12.64 5.99 20.33
CA TRP A 297 -13.94 5.44 20.74
C TRP A 297 -14.18 5.67 22.24
N LYS A 298 -14.41 6.93 22.61
CA LYS A 298 -14.64 7.32 24.01
C LYS A 298 -15.85 6.59 24.59
N GLY A 299 -15.66 6.01 25.78
CA GLY A 299 -16.70 5.26 26.48
C GLY A 299 -16.73 3.76 26.20
N TYR A 300 -15.88 3.27 25.33
CA TYR A 300 -15.66 1.84 25.07
C TYR A 300 -14.36 1.37 25.71
N PHE A 301 -14.30 0.13 26.13
CA PHE A 301 -13.02 -0.51 26.43
C PHE A 301 -12.23 -0.75 25.14
N PRO A 302 -10.88 -0.79 25.18
CA PRO A 302 -10.07 -1.00 23.98
C PRO A 302 -10.49 -2.23 23.14
N GLU A 303 -10.85 -3.33 23.81
CA GLU A 303 -11.31 -4.57 23.18
C GLU A 303 -12.71 -4.51 22.56
N GLU A 304 -13.50 -3.49 22.87
CA GLU A 304 -14.81 -3.22 22.28
C GLU A 304 -14.73 -2.28 21.07
N SER A 305 -13.53 -1.73 20.78
CA SER A 305 -13.31 -0.86 19.64
C SER A 305 -13.43 -1.62 18.31
N HIS A 306 -13.65 -0.87 17.22
CA HIS A 306 -13.72 -1.43 15.86
C HIS A 306 -12.34 -1.84 15.30
N VAL A 307 -11.37 -2.21 16.15
CA VAL A 307 -10.03 -2.62 15.76
C VAL A 307 -9.90 -4.13 15.93
N GLY A 308 -9.92 -4.83 14.80
CA GLY A 308 -9.65 -6.25 14.71
C GLY A 308 -8.21 -6.57 14.34
N TYR A 309 -7.99 -7.79 13.85
CA TYR A 309 -6.71 -8.17 13.24
C TYR A 309 -6.91 -9.17 12.11
N VAL A 310 -6.01 -9.08 11.13
CA VAL A 310 -5.83 -10.09 10.09
C VAL A 310 -4.34 -10.38 10.04
N THR A 311 -3.93 -11.62 10.37
CA THR A 311 -2.51 -11.97 10.36
C THR A 311 -1.96 -11.90 8.94
N ASN A 312 -0.82 -11.23 8.76
CA ASN A 312 -0.15 -11.15 7.47
C ASN A 312 0.15 -12.56 6.94
N GLY A 313 -0.23 -12.77 5.69
CA GLY A 313 0.17 -13.94 4.92
C GLY A 313 1.35 -13.63 4.00
N VAL A 314 1.81 -14.65 3.30
CA VAL A 314 2.81 -14.56 2.25
C VAL A 314 2.27 -15.23 0.99
N HIS A 315 2.66 -14.72 -0.17
CA HIS A 315 2.35 -15.41 -1.42
C HIS A 315 3.27 -16.63 -1.56
N PHE A 316 2.77 -17.80 -1.16
CA PHE A 316 3.54 -19.04 -1.08
C PHE A 316 4.35 -19.35 -2.35
N PRO A 317 3.79 -19.23 -3.58
CA PRO A 317 4.56 -19.49 -4.80
C PRO A 317 5.75 -18.56 -5.03
N THR A 318 5.73 -17.33 -4.50
CA THR A 318 6.88 -16.41 -4.58
C THR A 318 8.02 -16.83 -3.67
N TRP A 319 7.72 -17.25 -2.44
CA TRP A 319 8.71 -17.46 -1.39
C TRP A 319 9.19 -18.91 -1.26
N SER A 320 8.46 -19.86 -1.87
CA SER A 320 8.86 -21.27 -1.88
C SER A 320 9.88 -21.52 -3.00
N ALA A 321 11.03 -22.10 -2.65
CA ALA A 321 12.03 -22.51 -3.63
C ALA A 321 11.49 -23.61 -4.56
N THR A 322 12.03 -23.67 -5.77
CA THR A 322 11.62 -24.64 -6.80
C THR A 322 11.77 -26.08 -6.31
N GLU A 323 12.84 -26.37 -5.57
CA GLU A 323 13.13 -27.67 -5.00
C GLU A 323 12.04 -28.11 -4.02
N TRP A 324 11.57 -27.19 -3.17
CA TRP A 324 10.45 -27.45 -2.27
C TRP A 324 9.14 -27.63 -3.01
N LYS A 325 8.89 -26.85 -4.06
CA LYS A 325 7.68 -27.01 -4.89
C LYS A 325 7.64 -28.39 -5.54
N HIS A 326 8.78 -28.90 -6.01
CA HIS A 326 8.86 -30.26 -6.55
C HIS A 326 8.57 -31.32 -5.50
N LEU A 327 9.12 -31.19 -4.28
CA LEU A 327 8.84 -32.08 -3.19
C LEU A 327 7.35 -32.09 -2.82
N TYR A 328 6.76 -30.91 -2.69
CA TYR A 328 5.32 -30.79 -2.40
C TYR A 328 4.45 -31.39 -3.52
N ALA A 329 4.80 -31.12 -4.78
CA ALA A 329 4.05 -31.70 -5.91
C ALA A 329 4.13 -33.22 -5.98
N ALA A 330 5.20 -33.84 -5.45
CA ALA A 330 5.35 -35.28 -5.42
C ALA A 330 4.58 -35.98 -4.29
N HIS A 331 4.37 -35.29 -3.16
CA HIS A 331 3.88 -35.92 -1.93
C HIS A 331 2.56 -35.34 -1.39
N PHE A 332 2.19 -34.15 -1.82
CA PHE A 332 1.00 -33.44 -1.33
C PHE A 332 -0.14 -33.54 -2.35
N ASP A 333 -1.33 -33.15 -1.92
CA ASP A 333 -2.48 -33.04 -2.79
C ASP A 333 -2.20 -32.13 -3.98
N GLU A 334 -2.75 -32.44 -5.17
CA GLU A 334 -2.53 -31.69 -6.40
C GLU A 334 -2.94 -30.22 -6.31
N ASN A 335 -3.86 -29.88 -5.40
CA ASN A 335 -4.32 -28.53 -5.17
C ASN A 335 -3.43 -27.74 -4.21
N PHE A 336 -2.46 -28.37 -3.55
CA PHE A 336 -1.62 -27.75 -2.52
C PHE A 336 -0.92 -26.48 -3.01
N LEU A 337 -0.42 -26.45 -4.24
CA LEU A 337 0.26 -25.27 -4.80
C LEU A 337 -0.68 -24.09 -5.07
N TYR A 338 -1.99 -24.30 -5.02
CA TYR A 338 -3.02 -23.29 -5.27
C TYR A 338 -3.79 -22.88 -4.02
N ASP A 339 -3.90 -23.76 -3.03
CA ASP A 339 -4.57 -23.48 -1.76
C ASP A 339 -3.83 -24.15 -0.60
N GLN A 340 -3.12 -23.35 0.17
CA GLN A 340 -2.38 -23.76 1.37
C GLN A 340 -3.15 -23.43 2.66
N SER A 341 -4.38 -22.94 2.57
CA SER A 341 -5.16 -22.45 3.72
C SER A 341 -5.61 -23.55 4.66
N ASN A 342 -5.74 -24.81 4.17
CA ASN A 342 -6.14 -25.95 4.99
C ASN A 342 -4.94 -26.54 5.76
N PRO A 343 -4.87 -26.38 7.12
CA PRO A 343 -3.76 -26.90 7.91
C PRO A 343 -3.50 -28.39 7.74
N LYS A 344 -4.55 -29.18 7.46
CA LYS A 344 -4.43 -30.63 7.32
C LYS A 344 -3.64 -31.07 6.09
N ILE A 345 -3.61 -30.24 5.04
CA ILE A 345 -2.83 -30.52 3.84
C ILE A 345 -1.32 -30.58 4.16
N TRP A 346 -0.87 -29.78 5.15
CA TRP A 346 0.52 -29.75 5.59
C TRP A 346 0.95 -31.00 6.33
N GLU A 347 0.01 -31.79 6.87
CA GLU A 347 0.31 -33.07 7.55
C GLU A 347 0.94 -34.09 6.59
N ALA A 348 0.77 -33.93 5.28
CA ALA A 348 1.40 -34.75 4.27
C ALA A 348 2.94 -34.77 4.38
N ILE A 349 3.55 -33.75 4.98
CA ILE A 349 5.01 -33.67 5.21
C ILE A 349 5.50 -34.83 6.10
N TYR A 350 4.68 -35.34 7.01
CA TYR A 350 5.04 -36.46 7.89
C TYR A 350 5.18 -37.82 7.15
N ASN A 351 4.68 -37.87 5.89
CA ASN A 351 4.83 -39.06 5.04
C ASN A 351 6.09 -38.97 4.15
N VAL A 352 6.81 -37.85 4.16
CA VAL A 352 8.06 -37.64 3.42
C VAL A 352 9.22 -38.11 4.30
N SER A 353 10.17 -38.88 3.75
CA SER A 353 11.32 -39.33 4.53
C SER A 353 12.24 -38.18 4.95
N ASP A 354 12.84 -38.28 6.13
CA ASP A 354 13.82 -37.28 6.60
C ASP A 354 14.99 -37.13 5.62
N GLU A 355 15.39 -38.22 4.97
CA GLU A 355 16.46 -38.22 3.98
C GLU A 355 16.11 -37.35 2.76
N GLU A 356 14.88 -37.44 2.25
CA GLU A 356 14.42 -36.66 1.12
C GLU A 356 14.28 -35.16 1.46
N ILE A 357 13.73 -34.87 2.64
CA ILE A 357 13.64 -33.49 3.18
C ILE A 357 15.06 -32.92 3.30
N TRP A 358 16.00 -33.68 3.91
CA TRP A 358 17.37 -33.22 4.09
C TRP A 358 18.10 -33.02 2.76
N LYS A 359 17.93 -33.92 1.79
CA LYS A 359 18.51 -33.82 0.45
C LYS A 359 18.03 -32.55 -0.26
N THR A 360 16.73 -32.28 -0.22
CA THR A 360 16.14 -31.07 -0.80
C THR A 360 16.77 -29.81 -0.21
N ARG A 361 16.89 -29.77 1.12
CA ARG A 361 17.53 -28.65 1.82
C ARG A 361 19.00 -28.48 1.47
N MET A 362 19.74 -29.58 1.32
CA MET A 362 21.18 -29.56 0.98
C MET A 362 21.43 -29.02 -0.43
N VAL A 363 20.55 -29.30 -1.41
CA VAL A 363 20.65 -28.73 -2.75
C VAL A 363 20.61 -27.19 -2.69
N MET A 364 19.68 -26.62 -1.91
CA MET A 364 19.58 -25.17 -1.74
C MET A 364 20.80 -24.57 -1.01
N LYS A 365 21.34 -25.27 0.00
CA LYS A 365 22.57 -24.85 0.69
C LYS A 365 23.78 -24.83 -0.24
N LEU A 366 23.93 -25.83 -1.09
CA LEU A 366 25.01 -25.88 -2.10
C LEU A 366 24.90 -24.73 -3.10
N SER A 367 23.69 -24.41 -3.57
CA SER A 367 23.45 -23.25 -4.43
C SER A 367 23.90 -21.95 -3.76
N LEU A 368 23.53 -21.75 -2.48
CA LEU A 368 23.94 -20.56 -1.72
C LEU A 368 25.47 -20.47 -1.54
N ILE A 369 26.16 -21.59 -1.32
CA ILE A 369 27.62 -21.63 -1.23
C ILE A 369 28.25 -21.22 -2.56
N HIS A 370 27.76 -21.73 -3.69
CA HIS A 370 28.25 -21.36 -5.01
C HIS A 370 28.04 -19.87 -5.36
N ILE A 371 26.97 -19.25 -4.84
CA ILE A 371 26.72 -17.81 -5.00
C ILE A 371 27.69 -17.01 -4.13
N SER A 372 28.00 -17.45 -2.92
CA SER A 372 28.79 -16.71 -1.93
C SER A 372 30.30 -16.89 -2.09
N GLU A 373 30.79 -18.06 -2.50
CA GLU A 373 32.23 -18.35 -2.64
C GLU A 373 32.97 -17.53 -3.71
N PRO A 374 32.40 -17.23 -4.89
CA PRO A 374 33.09 -16.39 -5.87
C PRO A 374 33.49 -15.02 -5.30
N THR A 375 32.70 -14.50 -4.38
CA THR A 375 32.97 -13.22 -3.72
C THR A 375 34.18 -13.30 -2.78
N ARG A 376 34.40 -14.44 -2.12
CA ARG A 376 35.57 -14.63 -1.23
C ARG A 376 36.89 -14.82 -1.99
N ARG A 377 36.87 -15.43 -3.18
CA ARG A 377 38.06 -15.65 -4.02
C ARG A 377 38.60 -14.38 -4.71
N SER A 378 37.82 -13.34 -4.80
CA SER A 378 38.24 -12.05 -5.40
C SER A 378 38.94 -11.11 -4.43
N TYR A 379 39.13 -11.50 -3.15
CA TYR A 379 39.77 -10.70 -2.09
C TYR A 379 41.04 -11.32 -1.49
N ILE A 380 41.65 -12.32 -2.18
CA ILE A 380 42.97 -12.87 -1.81
C ILE A 380 44.02 -12.51 -2.85
#